data_91b8e24f55c088a56ced75c5d2b32028
#
_entry.id   91b8e24f55c088a56ced75c5d2b32028
#
_cell.length_a   1.000
_cell.length_b   1.000
_cell.length_c   1.000
_cell.angle_alpha   90.00
_cell.angle_beta   90.00
_cell.angle_gamma   90.00
#
_symmetry.space_group_name_H-M   'P 1'
#
loop_
_entity.id
_entity.type
_entity.pdbx_description
1 polymer ?
#
loop_
_entity_poly.entity_id
_entity_poly.type
_entity_poly.pdbx_seq_one_letter_code
_entity_poly.pdbx_strand_id
1 'polypeptide(L)'
;VAFNFSQMPKGFLPQEDQGYFFASVQLPEAASLERTEAVMAQARELLLANPAVEDVIQVSGFNILNGTSASNGGFISVMLKEWHQRPPLNEVMGKLQGQLMGLPEATIMAFAPPTLPGLGNASGFNLRILAQAGQSTAELEQVTQQVLRMANQHPQLSQVFTTWSSNVPQLTLNVDRDQAARL
;
A
#
# COMPACT_ATOMS: atom_id res chain seq x y z
N VAL A 1 -0.40 -39.04 -13.07
CA VAL A 1 -0.21 -38.46 -11.71
C VAL A 1 1.06 -37.62 -11.67
N ALA A 2 2.26 -38.10 -12.11
CA ALA A 2 3.52 -37.35 -12.08
C ALA A 2 3.51 -36.06 -12.90
N PHE A 3 2.83 -36.03 -14.04
CA PHE A 3 2.72 -34.85 -14.91
C PHE A 3 1.93 -33.71 -14.23
N ASN A 4 0.86 -34.02 -13.50
CA ASN A 4 0.09 -33.00 -12.76
C ASN A 4 0.89 -32.43 -11.59
N PHE A 5 1.75 -33.24 -10.95
CA PHE A 5 2.60 -32.78 -9.86
C PHE A 5 3.69 -31.79 -10.32
N SER A 6 4.17 -31.89 -11.56
CA SER A 6 5.16 -30.96 -12.12
C SER A 6 4.59 -29.59 -12.50
N GLN A 7 3.26 -29.48 -12.66
CA GLN A 7 2.54 -28.26 -13.02
C GLN A 7 2.01 -27.49 -11.79
N MET A 8 2.06 -28.10 -10.60
CA MET A 8 1.62 -27.42 -9.40
C MET A 8 2.57 -26.29 -9.00
N PRO A 9 2.03 -25.12 -8.58
CA PRO A 9 2.84 -24.03 -8.06
C PRO A 9 3.68 -24.51 -6.87
N LYS A 10 4.98 -24.37 -6.98
CA LYS A 10 5.92 -24.75 -5.92
C LYS A 10 6.04 -23.61 -4.92
N GLY A 11 5.16 -23.57 -3.93
CA GLY A 11 5.19 -22.60 -2.85
C GLY A 11 4.87 -23.28 -1.52
N PHE A 12 5.36 -22.73 -0.42
CA PHE A 12 5.06 -23.26 0.93
C PHE A 12 3.56 -23.17 1.24
N LEU A 13 2.91 -22.11 0.75
CA LEU A 13 1.47 -21.91 0.79
C LEU A 13 1.03 -21.30 -0.54
N PRO A 14 0.10 -21.93 -1.28
CA PRO A 14 -0.48 -21.32 -2.46
C PRO A 14 -1.29 -20.08 -2.06
N GLN A 15 -1.26 -19.04 -2.91
CA GLN A 15 -2.15 -17.90 -2.75
C GLN A 15 -3.58 -18.36 -3.05
N GLU A 16 -4.45 -18.21 -2.07
CA GLU A 16 -5.87 -18.52 -2.21
C GLU A 16 -6.64 -17.23 -2.52
N ASP A 17 -7.68 -17.37 -3.32
CA ASP A 17 -8.64 -16.29 -3.56
C ASP A 17 -9.60 -16.22 -2.36
N GLN A 18 -9.30 -15.31 -1.44
CA GLN A 18 -10.06 -15.12 -0.20
C GLN A 18 -11.32 -14.26 -0.39
N GLY A 19 -11.62 -13.82 -1.62
CA GLY A 19 -12.80 -12.99 -1.90
C GLY A 19 -12.62 -11.51 -1.53
N TYR A 20 -11.43 -11.07 -1.14
CA TYR A 20 -11.13 -9.67 -0.87
C TYR A 20 -9.67 -9.34 -1.15
N PHE A 21 -9.37 -8.06 -1.29
CA PHE A 21 -8.02 -7.53 -1.36
C PHE A 21 -7.92 -6.18 -0.66
N PHE A 22 -6.71 -5.73 -0.45
CA PHE A 22 -6.41 -4.47 0.21
C PHE A 22 -5.82 -3.47 -0.77
N ALA A 23 -6.00 -2.18 -0.48
CA ALA A 23 -5.25 -1.13 -1.14
C ALA A 23 -4.72 -0.13 -0.10
N SER A 24 -3.44 0.21 -0.23
CA SER A 24 -2.82 1.29 0.52
C SER A 24 -2.86 2.55 -0.32
N VAL A 25 -3.32 3.64 0.28
CA VAL A 25 -3.40 4.96 -0.34
C VAL A 25 -2.36 5.85 0.32
N GLN A 26 -1.51 6.48 -0.48
CA GLN A 26 -0.48 7.38 0.00
C GLN A 26 -0.51 8.67 -0.82
N LEU A 27 -0.85 9.77 -0.16
CA LEU A 27 -0.77 11.10 -0.72
C LEU A 27 0.62 11.71 -0.49
N PRO A 28 0.98 12.80 -1.21
CA PRO A 28 2.19 13.56 -0.92
C PRO A 28 2.27 13.98 0.55
N GLU A 29 3.50 14.15 1.04
CA GLU A 29 3.74 14.61 2.40
C GLU A 29 3.05 15.95 2.67
N ALA A 30 2.59 16.14 3.90
CA ALA A 30 1.80 17.30 4.34
C ALA A 30 0.37 17.40 3.73
N ALA A 31 -0.15 16.37 3.06
CA ALA A 31 -1.57 16.35 2.70
C ALA A 31 -2.44 16.29 3.96
N SER A 32 -3.51 17.10 3.97
CA SER A 32 -4.47 17.09 5.07
C SER A 32 -5.33 15.83 5.06
N LEU A 33 -5.91 15.49 6.20
CA LEU A 33 -6.82 14.35 6.30
C LEU A 33 -8.03 14.52 5.37
N GLU A 34 -8.59 15.73 5.28
CA GLU A 34 -9.72 16.04 4.38
C GLU A 34 -9.38 15.75 2.90
N ARG A 35 -8.15 16.10 2.49
CA ARG A 35 -7.70 15.80 1.13
C ARG A 35 -7.56 14.30 0.90
N THR A 36 -7.06 13.58 1.89
CA THR A 36 -6.96 12.12 1.85
C THR A 36 -8.35 11.50 1.74
N GLU A 37 -9.32 11.96 2.55
CA GLU A 37 -10.71 11.50 2.49
C GLU A 37 -11.36 11.75 1.13
N ALA A 38 -11.12 12.92 0.54
CA ALA A 38 -11.65 13.25 -0.79
C ALA A 38 -11.11 12.30 -1.89
N VAL A 39 -9.82 12.01 -1.86
CA VAL A 39 -9.20 11.07 -2.82
C VAL A 39 -9.68 9.64 -2.57
N MET A 40 -9.82 9.25 -1.32
CA MET A 40 -10.35 7.92 -0.96
C MET A 40 -11.80 7.77 -1.40
N ALA A 41 -12.64 8.81 -1.31
CA ALA A 41 -14.01 8.79 -1.81
C ALA A 41 -14.03 8.56 -3.33
N GLN A 42 -13.17 9.23 -4.10
CA GLN A 42 -13.04 8.98 -5.54
C GLN A 42 -12.58 7.55 -5.83
N ALA A 43 -11.60 7.04 -5.09
CA ALA A 43 -11.15 5.65 -5.23
C ALA A 43 -12.29 4.67 -4.93
N ARG A 44 -13.12 4.93 -3.91
CA ARG A 44 -14.27 4.11 -3.57
C ARG A 44 -15.29 4.07 -4.70
N GLU A 45 -15.61 5.19 -5.31
CA GLU A 45 -16.54 5.25 -6.44
C GLU A 45 -16.03 4.42 -7.63
N LEU A 46 -14.73 4.53 -7.97
CA LEU A 46 -14.11 3.73 -9.01
C LEU A 46 -14.17 2.22 -8.71
N LEU A 47 -13.93 1.84 -7.47
CA LEU A 47 -13.96 0.45 -7.03
C LEU A 47 -15.38 -0.11 -7.11
N LEU A 48 -16.37 0.60 -6.58
CA LEU A 48 -17.78 0.19 -6.59
C LEU A 48 -18.41 0.16 -8.00
N ALA A 49 -17.87 0.93 -8.94
CA ALA A 49 -18.31 0.88 -10.34
C ALA A 49 -17.95 -0.46 -11.03
N ASN A 50 -17.03 -1.25 -10.44
CA ASN A 50 -16.71 -2.56 -10.99
C ASN A 50 -17.73 -3.61 -10.55
N PRO A 51 -18.36 -4.36 -11.48
CA PRO A 51 -19.41 -5.34 -11.16
C PRO A 51 -18.92 -6.52 -10.31
N ALA A 52 -17.61 -6.76 -10.21
CA ALA A 52 -17.03 -7.81 -9.38
C ALA A 52 -16.88 -7.39 -7.90
N VAL A 53 -17.00 -6.09 -7.59
CA VAL A 53 -16.91 -5.56 -6.22
C VAL A 53 -18.28 -5.60 -5.57
N GLU A 54 -18.33 -6.06 -4.33
CA GLU A 54 -19.54 -6.11 -3.52
C GLU A 54 -19.61 -4.91 -2.57
N ASP A 55 -18.50 -4.68 -1.84
CA ASP A 55 -18.43 -3.56 -0.88
C ASP A 55 -17.00 -3.06 -0.72
N VAL A 56 -16.87 -1.85 -0.16
CA VAL A 56 -15.59 -1.15 0.06
C VAL A 56 -15.60 -0.48 1.43
N ILE A 57 -14.69 -0.92 2.29
CA ILE A 57 -14.42 -0.30 3.60
C ILE A 57 -13.18 0.58 3.49
N GLN A 58 -13.24 1.78 4.04
CA GLN A 58 -12.16 2.76 4.01
C GLN A 58 -11.79 3.22 5.41
N VAL A 59 -10.49 3.40 5.65
CA VAL A 59 -9.94 3.97 6.87
C VAL A 59 -8.94 5.05 6.48
N SER A 60 -9.30 6.31 6.69
CA SER A 60 -8.41 7.46 6.44
C SER A 60 -7.47 7.68 7.63
N GLY A 61 -6.28 8.19 7.36
CA GLY A 61 -5.29 8.48 8.41
C GLY A 61 -4.53 7.26 8.92
N PHE A 62 -4.62 6.10 8.26
CA PHE A 62 -3.95 4.88 8.69
C PHE A 62 -3.27 4.16 7.51
N ASN A 63 -2.00 3.83 7.67
CA ASN A 63 -1.25 3.02 6.71
C ASN A 63 -1.09 1.60 7.27
N ILE A 64 -1.77 0.64 6.65
CA ILE A 64 -1.78 -0.75 7.10
C ILE A 64 -0.43 -1.46 6.90
N LEU A 65 0.37 -1.02 5.92
CA LEU A 65 1.64 -1.71 5.58
C LEU A 65 2.69 -1.54 6.67
N ASN A 66 2.76 -0.37 7.27
CA ASN A 66 3.71 -0.06 8.35
C ASN A 66 3.04 0.10 9.73
N GLY A 67 1.70 0.06 9.80
CA GLY A 67 0.96 0.18 11.06
C GLY A 67 1.01 1.59 11.67
N THR A 68 1.26 2.63 10.86
CA THR A 68 1.38 4.01 11.34
C THR A 68 0.17 4.84 11.01
N SER A 69 -0.12 5.85 11.84
CA SER A 69 -1.13 6.86 11.57
C SER A 69 -0.48 8.10 10.97
N ALA A 70 -0.99 8.54 9.81
CA ALA A 70 -0.54 9.74 9.12
C ALA A 70 -1.69 10.34 8.31
N SER A 71 -1.86 11.66 8.35
CA SER A 71 -2.97 12.35 7.66
C SER A 71 -2.99 12.10 6.14
N ASN A 72 -1.84 11.85 5.55
CA ASN A 72 -1.66 11.58 4.12
C ASN A 72 -1.76 10.10 3.73
N GLY A 73 -2.08 9.22 4.69
CA GLY A 73 -2.23 7.78 4.49
C GLY A 73 -3.67 7.32 4.54
N GLY A 74 -3.98 6.25 3.82
CA GLY A 74 -5.28 5.60 3.85
C GLY A 74 -5.19 4.10 3.57
N PHE A 75 -6.18 3.38 4.02
CA PHE A 75 -6.36 1.96 3.81
C PHE A 75 -7.75 1.67 3.25
N ILE A 76 -7.81 0.81 2.25
CA ILE A 76 -9.06 0.36 1.65
C ILE A 76 -9.08 -1.17 1.67
N SER A 77 -10.18 -1.74 2.17
CA SER A 77 -10.53 -3.16 2.03
C SER A 77 -11.64 -3.28 0.99
N VAL A 78 -11.37 -4.05 -0.06
CA VAL A 78 -12.32 -4.28 -1.17
C VAL A 78 -12.83 -5.71 -1.07
N MET A 79 -14.12 -5.85 -0.82
CA MET A 79 -14.81 -7.13 -0.81
C MET A 79 -15.35 -7.43 -2.21
N LEU A 80 -15.11 -8.63 -2.66
CA LEU A 80 -15.53 -9.10 -3.98
C LEU A 80 -16.74 -10.02 -3.84
N LYS A 81 -17.56 -10.05 -4.89
CA LYS A 81 -18.66 -11.00 -5.01
C LYS A 81 -18.17 -12.44 -4.99
N GLU A 82 -19.08 -13.38 -4.83
CA GLU A 82 -18.78 -14.81 -4.84
C GLU A 82 -18.03 -15.25 -6.11
N TRP A 83 -17.18 -16.25 -5.99
CA TRP A 83 -16.26 -16.70 -7.04
C TRP A 83 -16.93 -17.02 -8.38
N HIS A 84 -18.16 -17.55 -8.35
CA HIS A 84 -18.92 -17.88 -9.58
C HIS A 84 -19.52 -16.65 -10.29
N GLN A 85 -19.48 -15.47 -9.66
CA GLN A 85 -20.05 -14.23 -10.20
C GLN A 85 -18.97 -13.25 -10.71
N ARG A 86 -17.70 -13.62 -10.63
CA ARG A 86 -16.59 -12.74 -10.98
C ARG A 86 -15.38 -13.49 -11.54
N PRO A 87 -14.49 -12.80 -12.26
CA PRO A 87 -13.16 -13.33 -12.58
C PRO A 87 -12.30 -13.61 -11.34
N PRO A 88 -11.21 -14.37 -11.48
CA PRO A 88 -10.25 -14.61 -10.39
C PRO A 88 -9.71 -13.32 -9.78
N LEU A 89 -9.39 -13.34 -8.46
CA LEU A 89 -8.92 -12.18 -7.69
C LEU A 89 -7.80 -11.41 -8.40
N ASN A 90 -6.79 -12.09 -8.92
CA ASN A 90 -5.64 -11.45 -9.55
C ASN A 90 -6.01 -10.65 -10.81
N GLU A 91 -6.98 -11.11 -11.57
CA GLU A 91 -7.49 -10.41 -12.76
C GLU A 91 -8.28 -9.16 -12.36
N VAL A 92 -9.18 -9.30 -11.39
CA VAL A 92 -9.97 -8.17 -10.86
C VAL A 92 -9.05 -7.12 -10.25
N MET A 93 -8.11 -7.54 -9.40
CA MET A 93 -7.15 -6.66 -8.73
C MET A 93 -6.26 -5.93 -9.74
N GLY A 94 -5.73 -6.64 -10.77
CA GLY A 94 -4.90 -6.02 -11.81
C GLY A 94 -5.64 -4.96 -12.62
N LYS A 95 -6.92 -5.22 -12.98
CA LYS A 95 -7.76 -4.25 -13.68
C LYS A 95 -8.06 -3.02 -12.82
N LEU A 96 -8.41 -3.24 -11.56
CA LEU A 96 -8.70 -2.15 -10.62
C LEU A 96 -7.44 -1.35 -10.28
N GLN A 97 -6.28 -1.98 -10.14
CA GLN A 97 -5.00 -1.29 -9.99
C GLN A 97 -4.74 -0.31 -11.13
N GLY A 98 -4.98 -0.74 -12.39
CA GLY A 98 -4.83 0.14 -13.55
C GLY A 98 -5.77 1.36 -13.51
N GLN A 99 -7.00 1.21 -13.00
CA GLN A 99 -7.94 2.32 -12.84
C GLN A 99 -7.54 3.26 -11.69
N LEU A 100 -7.09 2.72 -10.56
CA LEU A 100 -6.64 3.48 -9.41
C LEU A 100 -5.38 4.31 -9.70
N MET A 101 -4.49 3.83 -10.58
CA MET A 101 -3.35 4.63 -11.07
C MET A 101 -3.75 5.88 -11.87
N GLY A 102 -5.00 5.96 -12.30
CA GLY A 102 -5.58 7.16 -12.93
C GLY A 102 -5.88 8.30 -11.96
N LEU A 103 -5.73 8.12 -10.65
CA LEU A 103 -5.85 9.16 -9.64
C LEU A 103 -4.48 9.82 -9.37
N PRO A 104 -4.20 10.99 -9.95
CA PRO A 104 -2.85 11.57 -9.92
C PRO A 104 -2.46 12.15 -8.55
N GLU A 105 -3.42 12.31 -7.66
CA GLU A 105 -3.22 12.93 -6.34
C GLU A 105 -2.63 11.97 -5.30
N ALA A 106 -2.69 10.66 -5.56
CA ALA A 106 -2.22 9.64 -4.64
C ALA A 106 -1.52 8.49 -5.35
N THR A 107 -0.60 7.86 -4.67
CA THR A 107 -0.10 6.53 -5.03
C THR A 107 -0.98 5.49 -4.35
N ILE A 108 -1.72 4.71 -5.15
CA ILE A 108 -2.60 3.67 -4.64
C ILE A 108 -2.07 2.30 -5.09
N MET A 109 -1.80 1.43 -4.14
CA MET A 109 -1.24 0.11 -4.37
C MET A 109 -2.20 -0.96 -3.86
N ALA A 110 -2.76 -1.75 -4.78
CA ALA A 110 -3.57 -2.91 -4.44
C ALA A 110 -2.69 -4.15 -4.22
N PHE A 111 -3.00 -4.93 -3.20
CA PHE A 111 -2.27 -6.16 -2.86
C PHE A 111 -3.19 -7.19 -2.21
N ALA A 112 -2.86 -8.46 -2.41
CA ALA A 112 -3.59 -9.54 -1.78
C ALA A 112 -3.28 -9.61 -0.27
N PRO A 113 -4.25 -10.03 0.57
CA PRO A 113 -4.00 -10.29 1.98
C PRO A 113 -2.95 -11.40 2.17
N PRO A 114 -2.28 -11.45 3.32
CA PRO A 114 -1.37 -12.56 3.61
C PRO A 114 -2.14 -13.88 3.68
N THR A 115 -1.53 -14.94 3.20
CA THR A 115 -2.13 -16.30 3.18
C THR A 115 -2.44 -16.83 4.58
N LEU A 116 -1.67 -16.38 5.58
CA LEU A 116 -1.90 -16.67 7.00
C LEU A 116 -2.07 -15.39 7.79
N PRO A 117 -3.19 -15.18 8.47
CA PRO A 117 -3.38 -14.06 9.38
C PRO A 117 -2.27 -14.02 10.44
N GLY A 118 -1.68 -12.83 10.64
CA GLY A 118 -0.60 -12.63 11.62
C GLY A 118 0.83 -12.81 11.09
N LEU A 119 1.02 -13.29 9.87
CA LEU A 119 2.33 -13.37 9.22
C LEU A 119 2.61 -12.19 8.28
N GLY A 120 2.30 -10.97 8.71
CA GLY A 120 2.49 -9.75 7.94
C GLY A 120 1.18 -9.08 7.55
N ASN A 121 1.28 -7.94 6.87
CA ASN A 121 0.12 -7.12 6.46
C ASN A 121 -0.20 -7.27 4.96
N ALA A 122 0.71 -7.83 4.18
CA ALA A 122 0.55 -8.07 2.75
C ALA A 122 1.22 -9.38 2.36
N SER A 123 0.75 -10.00 1.27
CA SER A 123 1.45 -11.11 0.63
C SER A 123 2.67 -10.58 -0.13
N GLY A 124 3.71 -11.44 -0.25
CA GLY A 124 4.96 -11.07 -0.94
C GLY A 124 6.17 -11.14 -0.02
N PHE A 125 7.19 -10.32 -0.29
CA PHE A 125 8.39 -10.22 0.54
C PHE A 125 8.55 -8.82 1.14
N ASN A 126 9.23 -8.74 2.26
CA ASN A 126 9.54 -7.48 2.93
C ASN A 126 11.07 -7.33 3.02
N LEU A 127 11.60 -6.29 2.38
CA LEU A 127 13.01 -5.94 2.42
C LEU A 127 13.22 -4.73 3.33
N ARG A 128 14.14 -4.84 4.28
CA ARG A 128 14.53 -3.71 5.14
C ARG A 128 15.94 -3.25 4.81
N ILE A 129 16.08 -1.97 4.49
CA ILE A 129 17.37 -1.31 4.27
C ILE A 129 17.67 -0.52 5.54
N LEU A 130 18.81 -0.80 6.17
CA LEU A 130 19.22 -0.18 7.42
C LEU A 130 20.46 0.69 7.16
N ALA A 131 20.39 1.95 7.56
CA ALA A 131 21.58 2.81 7.60
C ALA A 131 22.49 2.39 8.75
N GLN A 132 23.80 2.34 8.51
CA GLN A 132 24.80 2.15 9.56
C GLN A 132 25.13 3.49 10.23
N ALA A 133 25.79 3.42 11.41
CA ALA A 133 26.20 4.61 12.12
C ALA A 133 27.06 5.53 11.24
N GLY A 134 26.69 6.80 11.16
CA GLY A 134 27.40 7.82 10.37
C GLY A 134 26.84 8.02 8.94
N GLN A 135 25.90 7.21 8.46
CA GLN A 135 25.24 7.42 7.17
C GLN A 135 24.09 8.42 7.31
N SER A 136 23.95 9.28 6.30
CA SER A 136 22.89 10.28 6.26
C SER A 136 21.58 9.71 5.74
N THR A 137 20.46 10.36 6.09
CA THR A 137 19.13 10.04 5.55
C THR A 137 19.08 10.15 4.02
N ALA A 138 19.83 11.12 3.46
CA ALA A 138 19.91 11.31 2.01
C ALA A 138 20.61 10.14 1.30
N GLU A 139 21.68 9.59 1.89
CA GLU A 139 22.33 8.38 1.35
C GLU A 139 21.41 7.17 1.42
N LEU A 140 20.69 7.00 2.53
CA LEU A 140 19.69 5.94 2.66
C LEU A 140 18.61 6.05 1.56
N GLU A 141 18.14 7.27 1.28
CA GLU A 141 17.18 7.50 0.21
C GLU A 141 17.72 7.12 -1.16
N GLN A 142 18.94 7.56 -1.49
CA GLN A 142 19.57 7.23 -2.77
C GLN A 142 19.68 5.72 -2.97
N VAL A 143 20.13 5.00 -1.95
CA VAL A 143 20.23 3.53 -1.98
C VAL A 143 18.84 2.90 -2.12
N THR A 144 17.86 3.38 -1.38
CA THR A 144 16.47 2.89 -1.46
C THR A 144 15.91 3.06 -2.86
N GLN A 145 16.07 4.22 -3.48
CA GLN A 145 15.62 4.48 -4.85
C GLN A 145 16.37 3.64 -5.88
N GLN A 146 17.65 3.38 -5.67
CA GLN A 146 18.42 2.50 -6.53
C GLN A 146 17.91 1.05 -6.44
N VAL A 147 17.69 0.55 -5.24
CA VAL A 147 17.14 -0.81 -5.01
C VAL A 147 15.76 -0.94 -5.64
N LEU A 148 14.87 0.06 -5.47
CA LEU A 148 13.54 0.05 -6.08
C LEU A 148 13.61 -0.02 -7.61
N ARG A 149 14.46 0.80 -8.24
CA ARG A 149 14.63 0.76 -9.70
C ARG A 149 15.11 -0.60 -10.19
N MET A 150 16.13 -1.17 -9.54
CA MET A 150 16.67 -2.48 -9.91
C MET A 150 15.65 -3.60 -9.69
N ALA A 151 14.92 -3.57 -8.58
CA ALA A 151 13.92 -4.58 -8.25
C ALA A 151 12.74 -4.55 -9.24
N ASN A 152 12.23 -3.36 -9.60
CA ASN A 152 11.13 -3.24 -10.56
C ASN A 152 11.54 -3.56 -12.01
N GLN A 153 12.84 -3.62 -12.32
CA GLN A 153 13.35 -4.09 -13.61
C GLN A 153 13.59 -5.61 -13.64
N HIS A 154 13.53 -6.27 -12.49
CA HIS A 154 13.79 -7.70 -12.40
C HIS A 154 12.56 -8.51 -12.82
N PRO A 155 12.68 -9.46 -13.78
CA PRO A 155 11.54 -10.15 -14.38
C PRO A 155 10.76 -11.06 -13.42
N GLN A 156 11.34 -11.42 -12.28
CA GLN A 156 10.69 -12.25 -11.25
C GLN A 156 10.04 -11.43 -10.14
N LEU A 157 10.20 -10.10 -10.16
CA LEU A 157 9.63 -9.20 -9.15
C LEU A 157 8.60 -8.29 -9.81
N SER A 158 7.54 -8.00 -9.08
CA SER A 158 6.51 -7.05 -9.51
C SER A 158 6.06 -6.20 -8.34
N GLN A 159 5.68 -4.95 -8.61
CA GLN A 159 5.10 -4.03 -7.64
C GLN A 159 5.98 -3.82 -6.39
N VAL A 160 7.30 -3.65 -6.58
CA VAL A 160 8.19 -3.31 -5.46
C VAL A 160 8.10 -1.82 -5.18
N PHE A 161 7.75 -1.46 -3.96
CA PHE A 161 7.54 -0.07 -3.54
C PHE A 161 8.02 0.15 -2.10
N THR A 162 8.13 1.41 -1.69
CA THR A 162 8.40 1.81 -0.31
C THR A 162 7.35 2.80 0.17
N THR A 163 7.03 2.74 1.46
CA THR A 163 6.20 3.74 2.15
C THR A 163 7.05 4.75 2.92
N TRP A 164 8.37 4.61 2.87
CA TRP A 164 9.29 5.50 3.55
C TRP A 164 9.62 6.73 2.69
N SER A 165 9.65 7.90 3.33
CA SER A 165 10.06 9.17 2.74
C SER A 165 11.10 9.86 3.64
N SER A 166 12.13 10.42 3.06
CA SER A 166 13.15 11.20 3.78
C SER A 166 12.77 12.68 3.93
N ASN A 167 11.83 13.17 3.13
CA ASN A 167 11.45 14.58 3.04
C ASN A 167 10.09 14.85 3.68
N VAL A 168 9.92 14.48 4.96
CA VAL A 168 8.71 14.81 5.70
C VAL A 168 8.86 16.20 6.30
N PRO A 169 8.09 17.22 5.86
CA PRO A 169 8.11 18.55 6.46
C PRO A 169 7.70 18.47 7.93
N GLN A 170 8.55 18.95 8.82
CA GLN A 170 8.25 19.00 10.25
C GLN A 170 8.16 20.46 10.70
N LEU A 171 7.08 20.78 11.41
CA LEU A 171 6.94 22.07 12.07
C LEU A 171 7.40 21.91 13.52
N THR A 172 8.43 22.68 13.89
CA THR A 172 8.85 22.79 15.27
C THR A 172 8.23 24.03 15.90
N LEU A 173 7.34 23.85 16.87
CA LEU A 173 6.77 24.94 17.65
C LEU A 173 7.73 25.24 18.83
N ASN A 174 8.42 26.38 18.76
CA ASN A 174 9.24 26.87 19.86
C ASN A 174 8.44 27.93 20.65
N VAL A 175 7.86 27.53 21.76
CA VAL A 175 7.07 28.39 22.62
C VAL A 175 7.99 29.08 23.63
N ASP A 176 8.05 30.43 23.59
CA ASP A 176 8.65 31.22 24.66
C ASP A 176 7.72 31.20 25.89
N ARG A 177 8.04 30.31 26.82
CA ARG A 177 7.20 30.09 28.02
C ARG A 177 7.20 31.29 28.96
N ASP A 178 8.30 32.08 28.98
CA ASP A 178 8.41 33.26 29.83
C ASP A 178 7.54 34.40 29.30
N GLN A 179 7.43 34.53 27.99
CA GLN A 179 6.56 35.49 27.34
C GLN A 179 5.09 35.05 27.42
N ALA A 180 4.80 33.78 27.22
CA ALA A 180 3.45 33.23 27.35
C ALA A 180 2.88 33.33 28.77
N ALA A 181 3.72 33.26 29.79
CA ALA A 181 3.32 33.39 31.19
C ALA A 181 3.06 34.86 31.63
N ARG A 182 3.42 35.85 30.79
CA ARG A 182 3.23 37.29 31.05
C ARG A 182 1.95 37.85 30.39
N LEU A 183 1.31 37.04 29.52
CA LEU A 183 0.04 37.36 28.86
C LEU A 183 -1.15 36.82 29.66
#